data_8746d66c6743f47290e933f4dc90c436
#
_entry.id   8746d66c6743f47290e933f4dc90c436
#
_cell.length_a   1.000
_cell.length_b   1.000
_cell.length_c   1.000
_cell.angle_alpha   90.00
_cell.angle_beta   90.00
_cell.angle_gamma   90.00
#
_symmetry.space_group_name_H-M   'P 1'
#
loop_
_entity.id
_entity.type
_entity.pdbx_description
1 polymer ?
#
loop_
_entity_poly.entity_id
_entity_poly.type
_entity_poly.pdbx_seq_one_letter_code
_entity_poly.pdbx_strand_id
1 'polypeptide(L)'
;AEDLRWLGLDWDESFRQSDRLPLYTAAAERLKASGRLYPCLENEEELRSKRERQLRAGKPPIYDRAALSLTPDQLARARANGKEPYWRFRLSPRTIAWRDFVLGDRQVKLTALSDPVLVRADGMPLYTFTSVVDDLDSGVTHILRGEDHVTNTGVQLDLWEALGGDARALGFAHLPLLTDADGGPLSKRLGSLSLRQLRRDGIEPAALAGTLAALGTSQDPVPGMPRDLVAGFRLEAISRSPARFDPRQLLALNARYLHAAPFEAVRDRLPEGADARFWGVVRGNLELLTEARGWWQVVAGTVVPPPQPGEEAFLGAAIAALPAEPWDEGTWGAWTAALREATGRKGRTLFLPLRLALTGEEHGPELKALLPLIGRERALLRLRVSAGAR
;
A
#
# COMPACT_ATOMS: atom_id res chain seq x y z
N ALA A 1 6.29 -10.95 1.57
CA ALA A 1 6.44 -11.38 2.97
C ALA A 1 6.92 -10.24 3.88
N GLU A 2 8.07 -9.62 3.63
CA GLU A 2 8.66 -8.59 4.49
C GLU A 2 7.72 -7.39 4.71
N ASP A 3 7.11 -6.86 3.64
CA ASP A 3 6.21 -5.71 3.72
C ASP A 3 4.90 -6.03 4.48
N LEU A 4 4.43 -7.27 4.41
CA LEU A 4 3.27 -7.71 5.20
C LEU A 4 3.63 -7.82 6.70
N ARG A 5 4.81 -8.36 7.02
CA ARG A 5 5.29 -8.38 8.42
C ARG A 5 5.47 -6.98 8.99
N TRP A 6 5.97 -6.05 8.18
CA TRP A 6 6.05 -4.64 8.56
C TRP A 6 4.69 -4.05 8.92
N LEU A 7 3.62 -4.44 8.22
CA LEU A 7 2.24 -4.08 8.57
C LEU A 7 1.68 -4.83 9.78
N GLY A 8 2.46 -5.75 10.38
CA GLY A 8 1.99 -6.58 11.48
C GLY A 8 1.05 -7.70 11.04
N LEU A 9 1.08 -8.06 9.73
CA LEU A 9 0.35 -9.19 9.18
C LEU A 9 1.26 -10.40 9.10
N ASP A 10 0.80 -11.51 9.61
CA ASP A 10 1.47 -12.80 9.54
C ASP A 10 0.49 -13.84 8.99
N TRP A 11 0.96 -15.06 8.76
CA TRP A 11 0.21 -16.16 8.16
C TRP A 11 0.68 -17.49 8.76
N ASP A 12 -0.21 -18.46 8.81
CA ASP A 12 0.06 -19.78 9.40
C ASP A 12 0.81 -20.67 8.41
N GLU A 13 0.46 -20.58 7.10
CA GLU A 13 1.05 -21.40 6.05
C GLU A 13 1.51 -20.57 4.85
N SER A 14 2.53 -21.04 4.16
CA SER A 14 3.07 -20.41 2.95
C SER A 14 3.58 -21.46 1.98
N PHE A 15 3.14 -21.37 0.73
CA PHE A 15 3.62 -22.22 -0.35
C PHE A 15 3.74 -21.42 -1.66
N ARG A 16 4.41 -22.01 -2.64
CA ARG A 16 4.48 -21.46 -3.99
C ARG A 16 3.72 -22.36 -4.96
N GLN A 17 2.95 -21.76 -5.86
CA GLN A 17 2.20 -22.50 -6.87
C GLN A 17 3.12 -23.34 -7.78
N SER A 18 4.33 -22.86 -8.08
CA SER A 18 5.34 -23.62 -8.84
C SER A 18 5.69 -24.97 -8.22
N ASP A 19 5.60 -25.11 -6.91
CA ASP A 19 5.96 -26.32 -6.17
C ASP A 19 4.77 -27.31 -6.09
N ARG A 20 3.58 -26.89 -6.54
CA ARG A 20 2.30 -27.63 -6.44
C ARG A 20 1.80 -28.18 -7.78
N LEU A 21 2.62 -28.16 -8.83
CA LEU A 21 2.24 -28.66 -10.17
C LEU A 21 1.66 -30.10 -10.16
N PRO A 22 2.16 -31.05 -9.37
CA PRO A 22 1.54 -32.38 -9.28
C PRO A 22 0.09 -32.36 -8.81
N LEU A 23 -0.28 -31.47 -7.86
CA LEU A 23 -1.63 -31.30 -7.37
C LEU A 23 -2.56 -30.80 -8.49
N TYR A 24 -2.13 -29.80 -9.24
CA TYR A 24 -2.90 -29.27 -10.37
C TYR A 24 -3.05 -30.30 -11.48
N THR A 25 -2.03 -31.09 -11.75
CA THR A 25 -2.10 -32.19 -12.72
C THR A 25 -3.16 -33.21 -12.29
N ALA A 26 -3.15 -33.66 -11.05
CA ALA A 26 -4.13 -34.60 -10.52
C ALA A 26 -5.58 -34.05 -10.61
N ALA A 27 -5.77 -32.78 -10.26
CA ALA A 27 -7.05 -32.09 -10.37
C ALA A 27 -7.52 -31.99 -11.84
N ALA A 28 -6.63 -31.68 -12.77
CA ALA A 28 -6.92 -31.65 -14.20
C ALA A 28 -7.36 -33.03 -14.73
N GLU A 29 -6.66 -34.11 -14.33
CA GLU A 29 -7.06 -35.47 -14.75
C GLU A 29 -8.45 -35.86 -14.21
N ARG A 30 -8.80 -35.46 -12.98
CA ARG A 30 -10.17 -35.65 -12.45
C ARG A 30 -11.22 -34.94 -13.29
N LEU A 31 -10.94 -33.67 -13.69
CA LEU A 31 -11.85 -32.90 -14.55
C LEU A 31 -11.94 -33.47 -15.97
N LYS A 32 -10.86 -34.04 -16.52
CA LYS A 32 -10.87 -34.74 -17.82
C LYS A 32 -11.73 -36.01 -17.74
N ALA A 33 -11.54 -36.82 -16.70
CA ALA A 33 -12.29 -38.04 -16.48
C ALA A 33 -13.82 -37.80 -16.33
N SER A 34 -14.20 -36.66 -15.71
CA SER A 34 -15.59 -36.26 -15.57
C SER A 34 -16.17 -35.54 -16.81
N GLY A 35 -15.39 -35.34 -17.87
CA GLY A 35 -15.80 -34.61 -19.07
C GLY A 35 -16.00 -33.11 -18.85
N ARG A 36 -15.50 -32.58 -17.72
CA ARG A 36 -15.56 -31.14 -17.38
C ARG A 36 -14.36 -30.36 -17.92
N LEU A 37 -13.27 -31.02 -18.29
CA LEU A 37 -12.12 -30.43 -18.94
C LEU A 37 -11.93 -31.08 -20.31
N TYR A 38 -11.99 -30.31 -21.38
CA TYR A 38 -11.91 -30.82 -22.74
C TYR A 38 -10.82 -30.11 -23.56
N PRO A 39 -10.20 -30.85 -24.55
CA PRO A 39 -9.10 -30.31 -25.33
C PRO A 39 -9.57 -29.38 -26.42
N CYS A 40 -8.77 -28.37 -26.72
CA CYS A 40 -8.99 -27.39 -27.80
C CYS A 40 -7.74 -27.23 -28.63
N LEU A 41 -7.90 -27.05 -29.93
CA LEU A 41 -6.82 -26.91 -30.90
C LEU A 41 -6.86 -25.59 -31.66
N GLU A 42 -7.91 -24.75 -31.49
CA GLU A 42 -8.02 -23.47 -32.18
C GLU A 42 -6.91 -22.50 -31.77
N ASN A 43 -6.35 -21.82 -32.76
CA ASN A 43 -5.39 -20.75 -32.52
C ASN A 43 -6.09 -19.40 -32.26
N GLU A 44 -5.31 -18.38 -31.91
CA GLU A 44 -5.84 -17.04 -31.61
C GLU A 44 -6.56 -16.40 -32.81
N GLU A 45 -6.08 -16.65 -34.03
CA GLU A 45 -6.67 -16.08 -35.24
C GLU A 45 -8.04 -16.72 -35.53
N GLU A 46 -8.16 -18.05 -35.40
CA GLU A 46 -9.42 -18.76 -35.54
C GLU A 46 -10.45 -18.29 -34.49
N LEU A 47 -10.02 -18.13 -33.24
CA LEU A 47 -10.87 -17.63 -32.18
C LEU A 47 -11.30 -16.17 -32.40
N ARG A 48 -10.38 -15.31 -32.89
CA ARG A 48 -10.67 -13.92 -33.24
C ARG A 48 -11.70 -13.87 -34.38
N SER A 49 -11.51 -14.63 -35.45
CA SER A 49 -12.43 -14.69 -36.57
C SER A 49 -13.82 -15.18 -36.17
N LYS A 50 -13.91 -16.14 -35.23
CA LYS A 50 -15.19 -16.59 -34.66
C LYS A 50 -15.88 -15.45 -33.88
N ARG A 51 -15.15 -14.72 -33.04
CA ARG A 51 -15.67 -13.58 -32.26
C ARG A 51 -16.19 -12.47 -33.20
N GLU A 52 -15.43 -12.09 -34.21
CA GLU A 52 -15.82 -11.07 -35.17
C GLU A 52 -17.11 -11.46 -35.94
N ARG A 53 -17.24 -12.73 -36.35
CA ARG A 53 -18.46 -13.24 -37.01
C ARG A 53 -19.68 -13.15 -36.09
N GLN A 54 -19.53 -13.51 -34.81
CA GLN A 54 -20.59 -13.39 -33.81
C GLN A 54 -21.01 -11.93 -33.63
N LEU A 55 -20.06 -11.00 -33.46
CA LEU A 55 -20.32 -9.59 -33.29
C LEU A 55 -21.04 -8.99 -34.53
N ARG A 56 -20.60 -9.33 -35.77
CA ARG A 56 -21.27 -8.91 -37.00
C ARG A 56 -22.70 -9.44 -37.11
N ALA A 57 -22.97 -10.61 -36.52
CA ALA A 57 -24.30 -11.21 -36.46
C ALA A 57 -25.15 -10.69 -35.28
N GLY A 58 -24.70 -9.67 -34.53
CA GLY A 58 -25.38 -9.14 -33.36
C GLY A 58 -25.43 -10.11 -32.17
N LYS A 59 -24.57 -11.12 -32.16
CA LYS A 59 -24.51 -12.13 -31.07
C LYS A 59 -23.36 -11.82 -30.11
N PRO A 60 -23.51 -12.14 -28.83
CA PRO A 60 -22.40 -12.02 -27.89
C PRO A 60 -21.25 -12.95 -28.29
N PRO A 61 -19.97 -12.53 -28.11
CA PRO A 61 -18.80 -13.30 -28.54
C PRO A 61 -18.46 -14.42 -27.54
N ILE A 62 -19.37 -15.38 -27.40
CA ILE A 62 -19.22 -16.54 -26.53
C ILE A 62 -18.61 -17.69 -27.31
N TYR A 63 -17.65 -18.40 -26.72
CA TYR A 63 -17.04 -19.57 -27.34
C TYR A 63 -18.09 -20.64 -27.68
N ASP A 64 -18.11 -21.09 -28.92
CA ASP A 64 -19.14 -21.96 -29.50
C ASP A 64 -19.02 -23.46 -29.13
N ARG A 65 -18.01 -23.82 -28.30
CA ARG A 65 -17.71 -25.19 -27.88
C ARG A 65 -17.44 -26.16 -29.05
N ALA A 66 -16.99 -25.64 -30.20
CA ALA A 66 -16.71 -26.48 -31.37
C ALA A 66 -15.70 -27.60 -31.06
N ALA A 67 -14.79 -27.37 -30.15
CA ALA A 67 -13.79 -28.36 -29.74
C ALA A 67 -14.39 -29.59 -29.01
N LEU A 68 -15.63 -29.55 -28.53
CA LEU A 68 -16.31 -30.74 -27.96
C LEU A 68 -16.58 -31.83 -29.02
N SER A 69 -16.52 -31.48 -30.30
CA SER A 69 -16.69 -32.43 -31.43
C SER A 69 -15.35 -33.05 -31.90
N LEU A 70 -14.24 -32.69 -31.30
CA LEU A 70 -12.92 -33.26 -31.64
C LEU A 70 -12.90 -34.76 -31.32
N THR A 71 -12.51 -35.56 -32.33
CA THR A 71 -12.36 -36.99 -32.17
C THR A 71 -10.96 -37.35 -31.64
N PRO A 72 -10.80 -38.51 -31.00
CA PRO A 72 -9.50 -39.00 -30.57
C PRO A 72 -8.46 -39.02 -31.69
N ASP A 73 -8.88 -39.41 -32.91
CA ASP A 73 -8.03 -39.46 -34.10
C ASP A 73 -7.53 -38.06 -34.50
N GLN A 74 -8.39 -37.06 -34.45
CA GLN A 74 -8.03 -35.65 -34.72
C GLN A 74 -7.01 -35.15 -33.70
N LEU A 75 -7.18 -35.49 -32.42
CA LEU A 75 -6.23 -35.13 -31.37
C LEU A 75 -4.90 -35.85 -31.56
N ALA A 76 -4.91 -37.14 -31.88
CA ALA A 76 -3.70 -37.92 -32.17
C ALA A 76 -2.91 -37.36 -33.35
N ARG A 77 -3.60 -37.00 -34.45
CA ARG A 77 -2.99 -36.37 -35.62
C ARG A 77 -2.40 -34.99 -35.29
N ALA A 78 -3.11 -34.19 -34.49
CA ALA A 78 -2.61 -32.88 -34.09
C ALA A 78 -1.30 -33.00 -33.28
N ARG A 79 -1.24 -33.93 -32.32
CA ARG A 79 -0.04 -34.22 -31.55
C ARG A 79 1.12 -34.75 -32.42
N ALA A 80 0.82 -35.64 -33.34
CA ALA A 80 1.81 -36.13 -34.30
C ALA A 80 2.44 -35.01 -35.15
N ASN A 81 1.70 -33.93 -35.37
CA ASN A 81 2.15 -32.72 -36.05
C ASN A 81 2.72 -31.65 -35.10
N GLY A 82 3.03 -32.01 -33.84
CA GLY A 82 3.61 -31.11 -32.84
C GLY A 82 2.63 -30.07 -32.25
N LYS A 83 1.33 -30.25 -32.45
CA LYS A 83 0.32 -29.32 -31.93
C LYS A 83 -0.34 -29.92 -30.67
N GLU A 84 0.10 -29.45 -29.48
CA GLU A 84 -0.49 -29.84 -28.22
C GLU A 84 -1.79 -29.06 -27.95
N PRO A 85 -2.85 -29.74 -27.40
CA PRO A 85 -4.07 -29.07 -27.05
C PRO A 85 -3.92 -28.23 -25.78
N TYR A 86 -4.61 -27.08 -25.74
CA TYR A 86 -4.93 -26.41 -24.48
C TYR A 86 -6.29 -26.89 -23.98
N TRP A 87 -6.61 -26.66 -22.70
CA TRP A 87 -7.77 -27.26 -22.07
C TRP A 87 -8.74 -26.23 -21.53
N ARG A 88 -10.02 -26.36 -21.93
CA ARG A 88 -11.12 -25.52 -21.46
C ARG A 88 -12.01 -26.26 -20.47
N PHE A 89 -12.45 -25.50 -19.47
CA PHE A 89 -13.42 -25.98 -18.49
C PHE A 89 -14.84 -25.79 -19.05
N ARG A 90 -15.59 -26.89 -19.16
CA ARG A 90 -16.96 -26.88 -19.60
C ARG A 90 -17.86 -26.37 -18.49
N LEU A 91 -18.31 -25.11 -18.60
CA LEU A 91 -19.25 -24.49 -17.67
C LEU A 91 -20.60 -25.19 -17.69
N SER A 92 -21.20 -25.36 -16.50
CA SER A 92 -22.57 -25.89 -16.36
C SER A 92 -23.60 -24.91 -16.95
N PRO A 93 -24.70 -25.42 -17.58
CA PRO A 93 -25.70 -24.53 -18.17
C PRO A 93 -26.67 -24.00 -17.11
N ARG A 94 -26.18 -23.31 -16.10
CA ARG A 94 -26.98 -22.80 -14.96
C ARG A 94 -26.56 -21.37 -14.58
N THR A 95 -27.33 -20.77 -13.68
CA THR A 95 -26.99 -19.56 -12.97
C THR A 95 -26.41 -19.94 -11.61
N ILE A 96 -25.25 -19.38 -11.26
CA ILE A 96 -24.66 -19.49 -9.93
C ILE A 96 -25.04 -18.24 -9.16
N ALA A 97 -25.52 -18.40 -7.95
CA ALA A 97 -25.86 -17.31 -7.03
C ALA A 97 -25.13 -17.50 -5.71
N TRP A 98 -24.71 -16.38 -5.11
CA TRP A 98 -24.10 -16.34 -3.77
C TRP A 98 -24.43 -15.04 -3.08
N ARG A 99 -24.27 -15.01 -1.76
CA ARG A 99 -24.33 -13.77 -0.98
C ARG A 99 -22.92 -13.26 -0.71
N ASP A 100 -22.67 -12.04 -1.14
CA ASP A 100 -21.42 -11.34 -0.92
C ASP A 100 -21.53 -10.41 0.30
N PHE A 101 -20.52 -10.38 1.15
CA PHE A 101 -20.57 -9.58 2.38
C PHE A 101 -20.60 -8.06 2.12
N VAL A 102 -20.03 -7.61 1.00
CA VAL A 102 -20.01 -6.19 0.62
C VAL A 102 -21.07 -5.87 -0.41
N LEU A 103 -21.11 -6.66 -1.49
CA LEU A 103 -21.97 -6.37 -2.64
C LEU A 103 -23.40 -6.88 -2.47
N GLY A 104 -23.70 -7.72 -1.46
CA GLY A 104 -25.00 -8.36 -1.26
C GLY A 104 -25.23 -9.51 -2.24
N ASP A 105 -26.49 -9.79 -2.57
CA ASP A 105 -26.83 -10.92 -3.45
C ASP A 105 -26.26 -10.72 -4.85
N ARG A 106 -25.54 -11.73 -5.33
CA ARG A 106 -24.90 -11.77 -6.64
C ARG A 106 -25.27 -13.03 -7.39
N GLN A 107 -25.31 -12.93 -8.71
CA GLN A 107 -25.51 -14.06 -9.58
C GLN A 107 -24.77 -13.90 -10.89
N VAL A 108 -24.32 -15.02 -11.44
CA VAL A 108 -23.66 -15.11 -12.74
C VAL A 108 -24.31 -16.20 -13.57
N LYS A 109 -24.83 -15.85 -14.74
CA LYS A 109 -25.39 -16.80 -15.70
C LYS A 109 -24.23 -17.40 -16.51
N LEU A 110 -23.84 -18.63 -16.20
CA LEU A 110 -22.69 -19.29 -16.83
C LEU A 110 -22.88 -19.53 -18.33
N THR A 111 -24.11 -19.64 -18.82
CA THR A 111 -24.40 -19.75 -20.26
C THR A 111 -24.12 -18.47 -21.03
N ALA A 112 -23.90 -17.34 -20.35
CA ALA A 112 -23.51 -16.07 -20.96
C ALA A 112 -21.98 -15.90 -21.00
N LEU A 113 -21.21 -16.87 -20.54
CA LEU A 113 -19.76 -16.86 -20.50
C LEU A 113 -19.15 -17.87 -21.47
N SER A 114 -17.95 -17.58 -21.94
CA SER A 114 -17.12 -18.55 -22.64
C SER A 114 -16.50 -19.53 -21.64
N ASP A 115 -16.41 -20.81 -22.01
CA ASP A 115 -15.65 -21.78 -21.25
C ASP A 115 -14.19 -21.31 -21.08
N PRO A 116 -13.70 -21.12 -19.85
CA PRO A 116 -12.37 -20.58 -19.62
C PRO A 116 -11.28 -21.63 -19.94
N VAL A 117 -10.14 -21.14 -20.40
CA VAL A 117 -8.95 -21.97 -20.48
C VAL A 117 -8.40 -22.17 -19.07
N LEU A 118 -8.18 -23.39 -18.64
CA LEU A 118 -7.61 -23.73 -17.35
C LEU A 118 -6.14 -24.19 -17.45
N VAL A 119 -5.79 -24.86 -18.56
CA VAL A 119 -4.44 -25.35 -18.80
C VAL A 119 -4.02 -24.97 -20.22
N ARG A 120 -2.87 -24.39 -20.38
CA ARG A 120 -2.29 -23.98 -21.67
C ARG A 120 -1.75 -25.20 -22.43
N ALA A 121 -1.42 -25.02 -23.70
CA ALA A 121 -0.83 -26.05 -24.54
C ALA A 121 0.54 -26.53 -24.05
N ASP A 122 1.30 -25.66 -23.37
CA ASP A 122 2.56 -25.98 -22.71
C ASP A 122 2.40 -26.74 -21.38
N GLY A 123 1.16 -27.08 -20.99
CA GLY A 123 0.83 -27.76 -19.74
C GLY A 123 0.70 -26.83 -18.52
N MET A 124 0.98 -25.54 -18.66
CA MET A 124 0.89 -24.59 -17.53
C MET A 124 -0.56 -24.31 -17.12
N PRO A 125 -0.92 -24.53 -15.84
CA PRO A 125 -2.21 -24.19 -15.33
C PRO A 125 -2.37 -22.68 -15.15
N LEU A 126 -3.58 -22.15 -15.34
CA LEU A 126 -3.89 -20.72 -15.22
C LEU A 126 -4.52 -20.40 -13.87
N TYR A 127 -4.46 -19.12 -13.48
CA TYR A 127 -4.93 -18.59 -12.19
C TYR A 127 -6.31 -19.09 -11.77
N THR A 128 -7.31 -19.05 -12.66
CA THR A 128 -8.69 -19.48 -12.35
C THR A 128 -8.73 -20.92 -11.84
N PHE A 129 -7.82 -21.77 -12.33
CA PHE A 129 -7.73 -23.17 -11.93
C PHE A 129 -6.91 -23.35 -10.66
N THR A 130 -5.69 -22.80 -10.66
CA THR A 130 -4.76 -22.98 -9.53
C THR A 130 -5.31 -22.44 -8.23
N SER A 131 -5.97 -21.25 -8.26
CA SER A 131 -6.57 -20.66 -7.07
C SER A 131 -7.65 -21.56 -6.46
N VAL A 132 -8.54 -22.13 -7.28
CA VAL A 132 -9.60 -23.03 -6.77
C VAL A 132 -9.02 -24.31 -6.19
N VAL A 133 -8.01 -24.90 -6.84
CA VAL A 133 -7.36 -26.12 -6.34
C VAL A 133 -6.62 -25.85 -5.03
N ASP A 134 -5.93 -24.72 -4.94
CA ASP A 134 -5.22 -24.33 -3.72
C ASP A 134 -6.17 -24.03 -2.57
N ASP A 135 -7.23 -23.25 -2.83
CA ASP A 135 -8.23 -22.90 -1.83
C ASP A 135 -8.97 -24.16 -1.30
N LEU A 136 -9.26 -25.12 -2.18
CA LEU A 136 -9.89 -26.37 -1.81
C LEU A 136 -8.96 -27.26 -0.96
N ASP A 137 -7.70 -27.39 -1.37
CA ASP A 137 -6.70 -28.20 -0.66
C ASP A 137 -6.33 -27.61 0.71
N SER A 138 -6.28 -26.29 0.80
CA SER A 138 -5.98 -25.55 2.05
C SER A 138 -7.18 -25.33 2.96
N GLY A 139 -8.37 -25.78 2.57
CA GLY A 139 -9.60 -25.63 3.37
C GLY A 139 -10.03 -24.16 3.56
N VAL A 140 -9.78 -23.30 2.56
CA VAL A 140 -10.22 -21.90 2.58
C VAL A 140 -11.73 -21.80 2.69
N THR A 141 -12.22 -20.98 3.61
CA THR A 141 -13.64 -20.75 3.86
C THR A 141 -14.12 -19.36 3.42
N HIS A 142 -13.21 -18.37 3.35
CA HIS A 142 -13.56 -16.99 3.01
C HIS A 142 -12.58 -16.44 1.98
N ILE A 143 -13.11 -15.82 0.91
CA ILE A 143 -12.33 -15.24 -0.18
C ILE A 143 -12.65 -13.75 -0.27
N LEU A 144 -11.67 -12.90 0.10
CA LEU A 144 -11.76 -11.46 0.05
C LEU A 144 -10.85 -10.94 -1.07
N ARG A 145 -11.40 -10.14 -2.03
CA ARG A 145 -10.64 -9.68 -3.20
C ARG A 145 -11.28 -8.47 -3.88
N GLY A 146 -10.69 -7.96 -4.94
CA GLY A 146 -11.25 -6.86 -5.72
C GLY A 146 -12.54 -7.25 -6.48
N GLU A 147 -13.43 -6.31 -6.69
CA GLU A 147 -14.72 -6.50 -7.38
C GLU A 147 -14.59 -6.85 -8.88
N ASP A 148 -13.43 -6.61 -9.48
CA ASP A 148 -13.09 -7.05 -10.83
C ASP A 148 -13.14 -8.58 -11.00
N HIS A 149 -13.10 -9.32 -9.91
CA HIS A 149 -13.23 -10.78 -9.87
C HIS A 149 -14.66 -11.31 -9.70
N VAL A 150 -15.69 -10.49 -9.62
CA VAL A 150 -17.10 -10.94 -9.40
C VAL A 150 -17.53 -11.97 -10.44
N THR A 151 -17.26 -11.73 -11.72
CA THR A 151 -17.59 -12.69 -12.78
C THR A 151 -16.82 -14.01 -12.62
N ASN A 152 -15.55 -13.93 -12.21
CA ASN A 152 -14.71 -15.11 -11.98
C ASN A 152 -15.26 -15.97 -10.83
N THR A 153 -15.91 -15.37 -9.83
CA THR A 153 -16.51 -16.10 -8.71
C THR A 153 -17.53 -17.14 -9.19
N GLY A 154 -18.43 -16.78 -10.13
CA GLY A 154 -19.38 -17.75 -10.68
C GLY A 154 -18.68 -18.94 -11.38
N VAL A 155 -17.61 -18.66 -12.12
CA VAL A 155 -16.80 -19.71 -12.78
C VAL A 155 -16.09 -20.59 -11.75
N GLN A 156 -15.47 -19.96 -10.73
CA GLN A 156 -14.73 -20.68 -9.70
C GLN A 156 -15.62 -21.52 -8.80
N LEU A 157 -16.84 -21.07 -8.50
CA LEU A 157 -17.83 -21.88 -7.77
C LEU A 157 -18.25 -23.12 -8.57
N ASP A 158 -18.47 -23.01 -9.88
CA ASP A 158 -18.76 -24.15 -10.74
C ASP A 158 -17.57 -25.13 -10.84
N LEU A 159 -16.36 -24.62 -10.83
CA LEU A 159 -15.14 -25.42 -10.81
C LEU A 159 -14.91 -26.09 -9.44
N TRP A 160 -15.19 -25.37 -8.35
CA TRP A 160 -15.14 -25.88 -6.98
C TRP A 160 -16.00 -27.11 -6.80
N GLU A 161 -17.26 -27.03 -7.22
CA GLU A 161 -18.18 -28.17 -7.18
C GLU A 161 -17.76 -29.31 -8.11
N ALA A 162 -17.24 -29.00 -9.31
CA ALA A 162 -16.72 -30.01 -10.23
C ALA A 162 -15.52 -30.79 -9.65
N LEU A 163 -14.78 -30.18 -8.72
CA LEU A 163 -13.70 -30.81 -7.97
C LEU A 163 -14.17 -31.47 -6.66
N GLY A 164 -15.47 -31.43 -6.35
CA GLY A 164 -16.08 -32.10 -5.20
C GLY A 164 -16.18 -31.26 -3.93
N GLY A 165 -15.93 -29.95 -4.01
CA GLY A 165 -16.12 -29.02 -2.90
C GLY A 165 -17.59 -28.59 -2.72
N ASP A 166 -17.99 -28.23 -1.49
CA ASP A 166 -19.30 -27.60 -1.23
C ASP A 166 -19.17 -26.07 -1.38
N ALA A 167 -19.69 -25.54 -2.48
CA ALA A 167 -19.66 -24.12 -2.77
C ALA A 167 -20.46 -23.26 -1.76
N ARG A 168 -21.42 -23.86 -1.02
CA ARG A 168 -22.24 -23.16 -0.01
C ARG A 168 -21.47 -22.87 1.27
N ALA A 169 -20.34 -23.54 1.48
CA ALA A 169 -19.48 -23.34 2.62
C ALA A 169 -18.55 -22.12 2.46
N LEU A 170 -18.51 -21.50 1.26
CA LEU A 170 -17.63 -20.37 0.95
C LEU A 170 -18.32 -19.02 1.19
N GLY A 171 -17.65 -18.15 1.94
CA GLY A 171 -17.95 -16.73 2.07
C GLY A 171 -17.15 -15.88 1.08
N PHE A 172 -17.79 -14.87 0.51
CA PHE A 172 -17.14 -13.93 -0.42
C PHE A 172 -17.29 -12.49 0.01
N ALA A 173 -16.23 -11.70 -0.14
CA ALA A 173 -16.29 -10.25 -0.06
C ALA A 173 -15.54 -9.65 -1.26
N HIS A 174 -16.25 -8.94 -2.12
CA HIS A 174 -15.65 -8.22 -3.23
C HIS A 174 -15.54 -6.74 -2.86
N LEU A 175 -14.31 -6.29 -2.67
CA LEU A 175 -13.99 -4.92 -2.27
C LEU A 175 -13.97 -4.00 -3.49
N PRO A 176 -14.43 -2.75 -3.35
CA PRO A 176 -14.39 -1.79 -4.44
C PRO A 176 -12.95 -1.52 -4.89
N LEU A 177 -12.78 -1.20 -6.17
CA LEU A 177 -11.46 -0.83 -6.70
C LEU A 177 -11.01 0.50 -6.10
N LEU A 178 -9.70 0.60 -5.88
CA LEU A 178 -9.08 1.84 -5.42
C LEU A 178 -8.88 2.80 -6.59
N THR A 179 -9.24 4.05 -6.35
CA THR A 179 -8.98 5.16 -7.27
C THR A 179 -8.08 6.20 -6.61
N ASP A 180 -7.45 7.04 -7.41
CA ASP A 180 -6.78 8.25 -6.91
C ASP A 180 -7.79 9.29 -6.40
N ALA A 181 -7.31 10.39 -5.82
CA ALA A 181 -8.14 11.47 -5.30
C ALA A 181 -9.07 12.09 -6.36
N ASP A 182 -8.69 12.04 -7.64
CA ASP A 182 -9.44 12.57 -8.78
C ASP A 182 -10.41 11.52 -9.39
N GLY A 183 -10.40 10.28 -8.88
CA GLY A 183 -11.23 9.17 -9.36
C GLY A 183 -10.62 8.38 -10.54
N GLY A 184 -9.37 8.65 -10.88
CA GLY A 184 -8.62 7.89 -11.89
C GLY A 184 -8.04 6.58 -11.34
N PRO A 185 -7.58 5.65 -12.20
CA PRO A 185 -6.92 4.43 -11.78
C PRO A 185 -5.64 4.71 -10.98
N LEU A 186 -5.53 4.12 -9.79
CA LEU A 186 -4.39 4.32 -8.88
C LEU A 186 -3.03 3.98 -9.53
N SER A 187 -3.00 3.03 -10.46
CA SER A 187 -1.77 2.49 -11.06
C SER A 187 -1.03 3.41 -12.04
N LYS A 188 -1.68 4.46 -12.57
CA LYS A 188 -1.10 5.27 -13.67
C LYS A 188 -0.38 6.55 -13.23
N ARG A 189 -0.73 7.14 -12.09
CA ARG A 189 -0.19 8.43 -11.63
C ARG A 189 0.77 8.33 -10.45
N LEU A 190 0.68 7.27 -9.69
CA LEU A 190 1.45 7.09 -8.44
C LEU A 190 2.52 6.01 -8.65
N GLY A 191 3.45 6.24 -9.56
CA GLY A 191 4.52 5.33 -9.99
C GLY A 191 5.32 4.63 -8.90
N SER A 192 4.94 4.77 -7.61
CA SER A 192 5.67 4.21 -6.48
C SER A 192 4.83 3.96 -5.22
N LEU A 193 3.50 3.86 -5.27
CA LEU A 193 2.68 3.48 -4.11
C LEU A 193 2.79 1.98 -3.77
N SER A 194 4.01 1.47 -3.71
CA SER A 194 4.23 0.14 -3.14
C SER A 194 4.41 0.26 -1.62
N LEU A 195 3.99 -0.78 -0.89
CA LEU A 195 4.23 -0.85 0.57
C LEU A 195 5.71 -0.60 0.91
N ARG A 196 6.61 -1.15 0.09
CA ARG A 196 8.05 -0.97 0.23
C ARG A 196 8.46 0.50 0.11
N GLN A 197 7.88 1.25 -0.83
CA GLN A 197 8.19 2.67 -0.99
C GLN A 197 7.65 3.49 0.18
N LEU A 198 6.38 3.30 0.56
CA LEU A 198 5.78 3.97 1.72
C LEU A 198 6.60 3.75 2.99
N ARG A 199 7.08 2.51 3.22
CA ARG A 199 7.97 2.19 4.33
C ARG A 199 9.31 2.94 4.25
N ARG A 200 9.92 3.03 3.05
CA ARG A 200 11.18 3.77 2.84
C ARG A 200 11.02 5.26 3.04
N ASP A 201 9.90 5.81 2.65
CA ASP A 201 9.58 7.23 2.82
C ASP A 201 9.30 7.59 4.28
N GLY A 202 9.12 6.62 5.17
CA GLY A 202 8.93 6.83 6.60
C GLY A 202 7.46 6.89 7.03
N ILE A 203 6.56 6.34 6.22
CA ILE A 203 5.18 6.09 6.66
C ILE A 203 5.18 5.00 7.73
N GLU A 204 4.43 5.23 8.79
CA GLU A 204 4.26 4.27 9.87
C GLU A 204 3.22 3.20 9.52
N PRO A 205 3.46 1.92 9.86
CA PRO A 205 2.53 0.84 9.54
C PRO A 205 1.15 1.05 10.17
N ALA A 206 1.09 1.62 11.37
CA ALA A 206 -0.16 1.91 12.05
C ALA A 206 -1.00 2.99 11.32
N ALA A 207 -0.36 4.00 10.73
CA ALA A 207 -1.04 5.02 9.94
C ALA A 207 -1.59 4.43 8.63
N LEU A 208 -0.79 3.61 7.95
CA LEU A 208 -1.22 2.96 6.72
C LEU A 208 -2.36 1.97 6.96
N ALA A 209 -2.22 1.10 7.97
CA ALA A 209 -3.27 0.13 8.31
C ALA A 209 -4.58 0.83 8.70
N GLY A 210 -4.52 1.90 9.51
CA GLY A 210 -5.69 2.70 9.87
C GLY A 210 -6.34 3.38 8.66
N THR A 211 -5.55 3.91 7.74
CA THR A 211 -6.06 4.48 6.49
C THR A 211 -6.78 3.41 5.65
N LEU A 212 -6.16 2.24 5.47
CA LEU A 212 -6.75 1.14 4.68
C LEU A 212 -8.02 0.58 5.32
N ALA A 213 -8.06 0.47 6.65
CA ALA A 213 -9.23 -0.04 7.38
C ALA A 213 -10.45 0.90 7.27
N ALA A 214 -10.23 2.21 7.20
CA ALA A 214 -11.29 3.20 7.01
C ALA A 214 -11.69 3.40 5.55
N LEU A 215 -10.86 2.93 4.61
CA LEU A 215 -11.03 3.21 3.19
C LEU A 215 -12.33 2.57 2.64
N GLY A 216 -13.12 3.39 1.95
CA GLY A 216 -14.43 2.98 1.46
C GLY A 216 -15.53 2.97 2.53
N THR A 217 -15.26 3.38 3.75
CA THR A 217 -16.24 3.53 4.82
C THR A 217 -16.55 5.01 5.09
N SER A 218 -17.52 5.29 5.96
CA SER A 218 -17.78 6.63 6.48
C SER A 218 -17.01 6.96 7.76
N GLN A 219 -16.10 6.10 8.19
CA GLN A 219 -15.34 6.29 9.42
C GLN A 219 -14.09 7.14 9.16
N ASP A 220 -13.74 7.99 10.10
CA ASP A 220 -12.45 8.67 10.08
C ASP A 220 -11.32 7.67 10.35
N PRO A 221 -10.20 7.75 9.61
CA PRO A 221 -9.09 6.86 9.84
C PRO A 221 -8.43 7.14 11.20
N VAL A 222 -8.18 6.06 11.94
CA VAL A 222 -7.48 6.07 13.23
C VAL A 222 -6.24 5.21 13.10
N PRO A 223 -5.04 5.69 13.51
CA PRO A 223 -3.84 4.89 13.43
C PRO A 223 -3.92 3.70 14.39
N GLY A 224 -3.57 2.52 13.90
CA GLY A 224 -3.56 1.29 14.69
C GLY A 224 -2.98 0.14 13.88
N MET A 225 -2.38 -0.83 14.56
CA MET A 225 -1.96 -2.07 13.91
C MET A 225 -3.19 -2.91 13.54
N PRO A 226 -3.15 -3.78 12.52
CA PRO A 226 -4.30 -4.55 12.08
C PRO A 226 -5.07 -5.24 13.22
N ARG A 227 -4.35 -5.89 14.15
CA ARG A 227 -4.95 -6.56 15.32
C ARG A 227 -5.77 -5.61 16.21
N ASP A 228 -5.36 -4.36 16.32
CA ASP A 228 -6.03 -3.37 17.17
C ASP A 228 -7.29 -2.81 16.49
N LEU A 229 -7.32 -2.86 15.14
CA LEU A 229 -8.42 -2.36 14.31
C LEU A 229 -9.55 -3.38 14.12
N VAL A 230 -9.30 -4.69 14.30
CA VAL A 230 -10.28 -5.77 14.06
C VAL A 230 -11.58 -5.55 14.81
N ALA A 231 -11.54 -5.10 16.08
CA ALA A 231 -12.74 -4.93 16.89
C ALA A 231 -13.74 -3.90 16.29
N GLY A 232 -13.21 -2.88 15.60
CA GLY A 232 -14.01 -1.82 14.94
C GLY A 232 -14.30 -2.09 13.47
N PHE A 233 -13.65 -3.06 12.84
CA PHE A 233 -13.79 -3.33 11.42
C PHE A 233 -15.09 -4.09 11.10
N ARG A 234 -15.81 -3.66 10.06
CA ARG A 234 -17.05 -4.28 9.59
C ARG A 234 -17.05 -4.29 8.07
N LEU A 235 -17.12 -5.48 7.45
CA LEU A 235 -17.20 -5.62 6.00
C LEU A 235 -18.46 -4.97 5.42
N GLU A 236 -19.57 -5.01 6.15
CA GLU A 236 -20.84 -4.42 5.75
C GLU A 236 -20.84 -2.89 5.72
N ALA A 237 -19.87 -2.26 6.40
CA ALA A 237 -19.69 -0.81 6.39
C ALA A 237 -18.97 -0.31 5.12
N ILE A 238 -18.38 -1.22 4.34
CA ILE A 238 -17.66 -0.87 3.11
C ILE A 238 -18.68 -0.49 2.02
N SER A 239 -18.51 0.69 1.46
CA SER A 239 -19.30 1.20 0.33
C SER A 239 -19.09 0.34 -0.92
N ARG A 240 -20.11 0.26 -1.75
CA ARG A 240 -20.03 -0.37 -3.08
C ARG A 240 -19.42 0.54 -4.16
N SER A 241 -19.21 1.79 -3.83
CA SER A 241 -18.58 2.76 -4.73
C SER A 241 -17.05 2.66 -4.64
N PRO A 242 -16.33 2.99 -5.74
CA PRO A 242 -14.87 3.03 -5.72
C PRO A 242 -14.32 3.84 -4.53
N ALA A 243 -13.34 3.30 -3.86
CA ALA A 243 -12.72 3.94 -2.70
C ALA A 243 -11.58 4.85 -3.15
N ARG A 244 -11.61 6.13 -2.73
CA ARG A 244 -10.60 7.12 -3.10
C ARG A 244 -9.46 7.10 -2.09
N PHE A 245 -8.26 6.87 -2.58
CA PHE A 245 -7.04 6.95 -1.78
C PHE A 245 -6.38 8.32 -1.98
N ASP A 246 -6.32 9.13 -0.93
CA ASP A 246 -5.61 10.43 -0.92
C ASP A 246 -4.32 10.31 -0.09
N PRO A 247 -3.13 10.40 -0.72
CA PRO A 247 -1.85 10.38 -0.01
C PRO A 247 -1.70 11.47 1.04
N ARG A 248 -2.37 12.62 0.88
CA ARG A 248 -2.31 13.72 1.85
C ARG A 248 -3.02 13.35 3.16
N GLN A 249 -4.13 12.59 3.06
CA GLN A 249 -4.81 12.08 4.26
C GLN A 249 -3.94 11.06 5.00
N LEU A 250 -3.22 10.20 4.26
CA LEU A 250 -2.27 9.27 4.86
C LEU A 250 -1.12 10.02 5.57
N LEU A 251 -0.54 11.05 4.94
CA LEU A 251 0.51 11.88 5.57
C LEU A 251 -0.01 12.57 6.83
N ALA A 252 -1.19 13.18 6.79
CA ALA A 252 -1.78 13.81 7.96
C ALA A 252 -2.03 12.80 9.10
N LEU A 253 -2.48 11.58 8.78
CA LEU A 253 -2.64 10.52 9.78
C LEU A 253 -1.29 10.06 10.34
N ASN A 254 -0.27 9.97 9.49
CA ASN A 254 1.09 9.62 9.87
C ASN A 254 1.68 10.66 10.83
N ALA A 255 1.53 11.95 10.51
CA ALA A 255 1.94 13.04 11.40
C ALA A 255 1.26 12.93 12.77
N ARG A 256 -0.07 12.72 12.81
CA ARG A 256 -0.81 12.54 14.07
C ARG A 256 -0.28 11.36 14.89
N TYR A 257 0.06 10.25 14.24
CA TYR A 257 0.67 9.10 14.91
C TYR A 257 2.03 9.46 15.51
N LEU A 258 2.93 10.05 14.72
CA LEU A 258 4.27 10.46 15.17
C LEU A 258 4.22 11.46 16.32
N HIS A 259 3.32 12.45 16.26
CA HIS A 259 3.14 13.46 17.31
C HIS A 259 2.75 12.85 18.66
N ALA A 260 2.05 11.71 18.65
CA ALA A 260 1.64 11.00 19.86
C ALA A 260 2.59 9.85 20.25
N ALA A 261 3.46 9.39 19.33
CA ALA A 261 4.30 8.22 19.53
C ALA A 261 5.29 8.39 20.71
N PRO A 262 5.39 7.43 21.63
CA PRO A 262 6.43 7.44 22.64
C PRO A 262 7.81 7.17 22.02
N PHE A 263 8.86 7.62 22.69
CA PHE A 263 10.26 7.43 22.22
C PHE A 263 10.59 5.96 21.95
N GLU A 264 10.14 5.07 22.79
CA GLU A 264 10.39 3.63 22.72
C GLU A 264 9.86 3.01 21.41
N ALA A 265 8.80 3.56 20.84
CA ALA A 265 8.21 3.07 19.59
C ALA A 265 9.08 3.40 18.34
N VAL A 266 9.97 4.39 18.45
CA VAL A 266 10.77 4.88 17.32
C VAL A 266 12.28 4.79 17.55
N ARG A 267 12.73 4.52 18.78
CA ARG A 267 14.12 4.56 19.23
C ARG A 267 15.10 3.88 18.26
N ASP A 268 14.80 2.66 17.87
CA ASP A 268 15.71 1.84 17.05
C ASP A 268 15.79 2.31 15.57
N ARG A 269 14.95 3.28 15.20
CA ARG A 269 14.90 3.87 13.85
C ARG A 269 15.36 5.33 13.81
N LEU A 270 15.60 5.93 14.97
CA LEU A 270 16.19 7.26 15.09
C LEU A 270 17.71 7.21 14.83
N PRO A 271 18.32 8.36 14.51
CA PRO A 271 19.78 8.44 14.42
C PRO A 271 20.46 8.02 15.71
N GLU A 272 21.65 7.46 15.61
CA GLU A 272 22.47 7.09 16.75
C GLU A 272 22.73 8.31 17.67
N GLY A 273 22.53 8.11 18.96
CA GLY A 273 22.65 9.16 19.97
C GLY A 273 21.41 10.02 20.18
N ALA A 274 20.41 9.91 19.34
CA ALA A 274 19.12 10.60 19.54
C ALA A 274 18.37 9.99 20.74
N ASP A 275 18.00 10.83 21.70
CA ASP A 275 17.37 10.45 22.95
C ASP A 275 15.89 10.86 23.03
N ALA A 276 15.24 10.52 24.14
CA ALA A 276 13.84 10.86 24.40
C ALA A 276 13.59 12.38 24.45
N ARG A 277 14.58 13.17 24.88
CA ARG A 277 14.49 14.63 24.91
C ARG A 277 14.47 15.20 23.50
N PHE A 278 15.37 14.74 22.62
CA PHE A 278 15.37 15.11 21.22
C PHE A 278 14.02 14.75 20.56
N TRP A 279 13.56 13.50 20.75
CA TRP A 279 12.28 13.06 20.21
C TRP A 279 11.11 13.93 20.65
N GLY A 280 11.04 14.24 21.95
CA GLY A 280 10.02 15.11 22.51
C GLY A 280 9.95 16.49 21.86
N VAL A 281 11.12 17.04 21.46
CA VAL A 281 11.22 18.35 20.83
C VAL A 281 10.80 18.31 19.35
N VAL A 282 11.18 17.27 18.60
CA VAL A 282 11.00 17.29 17.12
C VAL A 282 9.72 16.65 16.66
N ARG A 283 9.18 15.65 17.37
CA ARG A 283 8.06 14.81 16.91
C ARG A 283 6.83 15.59 16.46
N GLY A 284 6.51 16.71 17.14
CA GLY A 284 5.36 17.55 16.82
C GLY A 284 5.45 18.33 15.51
N ASN A 285 6.60 18.26 14.82
CA ASN A 285 6.84 18.92 13.55
C ASN A 285 7.11 17.93 12.40
N LEU A 286 7.02 16.61 12.65
CA LEU A 286 7.32 15.60 11.64
C LEU A 286 6.04 15.13 10.95
N GLU A 287 6.09 15.04 9.64
CA GLU A 287 5.12 14.28 8.84
C GLU A 287 5.62 12.85 8.58
N LEU A 288 6.94 12.69 8.46
CA LEU A 288 7.62 11.42 8.23
C LEU A 288 8.72 11.19 9.27
N LEU A 289 8.88 9.96 9.73
CA LEU A 289 9.94 9.63 10.69
C LEU A 289 11.35 9.92 10.15
N THR A 290 11.54 9.79 8.85
CA THR A 290 12.82 10.07 8.17
C THR A 290 13.28 11.52 8.33
N GLU A 291 12.39 12.47 8.56
CA GLU A 291 12.70 13.89 8.77
C GLU A 291 13.43 14.13 10.10
N ALA A 292 13.28 13.23 11.08
CA ALA A 292 14.02 13.29 12.34
C ALA A 292 15.54 13.31 12.11
N ARG A 293 16.02 12.68 11.02
CA ARG A 293 17.46 12.70 10.68
C ARG A 293 17.94 14.11 10.35
N GLY A 294 17.15 14.90 9.64
CA GLY A 294 17.46 16.30 9.35
C GLY A 294 17.56 17.13 10.64
N TRP A 295 16.59 16.97 11.53
CA TRP A 295 16.62 17.66 12.82
C TRP A 295 17.76 17.19 13.74
N TRP A 296 18.14 15.91 13.65
CA TRP A 296 19.33 15.43 14.37
C TRP A 296 20.62 16.07 13.85
N GLN A 297 20.73 16.31 12.54
CA GLN A 297 21.85 17.10 11.99
C GLN A 297 21.86 18.53 12.53
N VAL A 298 20.69 19.13 12.73
CA VAL A 298 20.58 20.44 13.38
C VAL A 298 21.07 20.39 14.83
N VAL A 299 20.79 19.35 15.59
CA VAL A 299 21.17 19.24 17.00
C VAL A 299 22.63 18.82 17.17
N ALA A 300 23.06 17.73 16.54
CA ALA A 300 24.35 17.08 16.80
C ALA A 300 25.35 17.19 15.67
N GLY A 301 24.91 17.55 14.45
CA GLY A 301 25.76 17.62 13.26
C GLY A 301 26.33 19.00 12.97
N THR A 302 26.99 19.08 11.82
CA THR A 302 27.52 20.32 11.26
C THR A 302 26.50 20.92 10.30
N VAL A 303 25.78 21.94 10.75
CA VAL A 303 24.95 22.78 9.88
C VAL A 303 25.75 24.00 9.46
N VAL A 304 25.76 24.25 8.17
CA VAL A 304 26.30 25.52 7.61
C VAL A 304 25.08 26.39 7.29
N PRO A 305 24.73 27.34 8.18
CA PRO A 305 23.60 28.21 7.94
C PRO A 305 23.87 29.15 6.76
N PRO A 306 22.81 29.57 6.04
CA PRO A 306 22.98 30.52 4.94
C PRO A 306 23.51 31.86 5.46
N PRO A 307 24.39 32.53 4.70
CA PRO A 307 24.74 33.93 4.96
C PRO A 307 23.50 34.80 4.93
N GLN A 308 23.39 35.77 5.82
CA GLN A 308 22.28 36.69 5.91
C GLN A 308 22.76 38.14 5.66
N PRO A 309 22.90 38.55 4.38
CA PRO A 309 23.36 39.88 4.04
C PRO A 309 22.43 40.96 4.62
N GLY A 310 22.99 41.95 5.29
CA GLY A 310 22.24 43.01 5.96
C GLY A 310 21.82 42.70 7.40
N GLU A 311 22.11 41.49 7.89
CA GLU A 311 21.82 41.06 9.27
C GLU A 311 23.11 41.01 10.15
N GLU A 312 24.27 41.40 9.61
CA GLU A 312 25.57 41.26 10.27
C GLU A 312 25.59 41.96 11.64
N ALA A 313 25.07 43.19 11.69
CA ALA A 313 25.02 43.97 12.94
C ALA A 313 24.11 43.32 13.98
N PHE A 314 22.96 42.78 13.54
CA PHE A 314 22.03 42.09 14.41
C PHE A 314 22.60 40.77 14.92
N LEU A 315 23.20 39.96 14.05
CA LEU A 315 23.83 38.72 14.44
C LEU A 315 25.05 38.95 15.33
N GLY A 316 25.78 40.05 15.13
CA GLY A 316 26.85 40.51 16.04
C GLY A 316 26.32 40.81 17.44
N ALA A 317 25.19 41.51 17.55
CA ALA A 317 24.53 41.77 18.83
C ALA A 317 24.04 40.46 19.46
N ALA A 318 23.51 39.50 18.63
CA ALA A 318 23.09 38.19 19.09
C ALA A 318 24.24 37.36 19.69
N ILE A 319 25.41 37.41 19.10
CA ILE A 319 26.63 36.79 19.62
C ILE A 319 27.06 37.42 20.95
N ALA A 320 27.07 38.74 21.04
CA ALA A 320 27.48 39.47 22.24
C ALA A 320 26.55 39.21 23.44
N ALA A 321 25.23 39.08 23.18
CA ALA A 321 24.21 38.81 24.18
C ALA A 321 23.97 37.30 24.46
N LEU A 322 24.73 36.39 23.84
CA LEU A 322 24.52 34.94 23.99
C LEU A 322 24.83 34.49 25.43
N PRO A 323 23.85 33.94 26.17
CA PRO A 323 24.03 33.57 27.57
C PRO A 323 25.13 32.56 27.82
N ALA A 324 25.71 32.60 29.01
CA ALA A 324 26.61 31.54 29.47
C ALA A 324 25.84 30.24 29.78
N GLU A 325 26.52 29.10 29.75
CA GLU A 325 25.93 27.81 30.16
C GLU A 325 25.84 27.73 31.70
N PRO A 326 24.94 26.90 32.26
CA PRO A 326 24.13 25.91 31.57
C PRO A 326 22.89 26.49 30.91
N TRP A 327 22.44 25.86 29.80
CA TRP A 327 21.23 26.22 29.07
C TRP A 327 20.04 25.35 29.42
N ASP A 328 18.90 25.99 29.55
CA ASP A 328 17.60 25.38 29.77
C ASP A 328 16.53 26.00 28.87
N GLU A 329 15.28 25.66 29.09
CA GLU A 329 14.16 26.23 28.35
C GLU A 329 13.96 27.76 28.58
N GLY A 330 14.45 28.30 29.67
CA GLY A 330 14.43 29.75 29.98
C GLY A 330 15.42 30.56 29.16
N THR A 331 16.50 29.92 28.71
CA THR A 331 17.63 30.55 28.00
C THR A 331 17.19 31.32 26.77
N TRP A 332 16.30 30.72 25.93
CA TRP A 332 15.77 31.39 24.75
C TRP A 332 15.03 32.68 25.07
N GLY A 333 14.17 32.64 26.11
CA GLY A 333 13.43 33.82 26.58
C GLY A 333 14.32 34.94 27.07
N ALA A 334 15.32 34.63 27.92
CA ALA A 334 16.27 35.58 28.43
C ALA A 334 17.13 36.21 27.30
N TRP A 335 17.64 35.39 26.38
CA TRP A 335 18.45 35.87 25.25
C TRP A 335 17.67 36.80 24.33
N THR A 336 16.45 36.41 23.95
CA THR A 336 15.61 37.21 23.03
C THR A 336 15.06 38.48 23.70
N ALA A 337 14.90 38.50 25.02
CA ALA A 337 14.57 39.71 25.77
C ALA A 337 15.73 40.73 25.73
N ALA A 338 16.97 40.28 26.01
CA ALA A 338 18.15 41.10 25.91
C ALA A 338 18.36 41.67 24.49
N LEU A 339 18.14 40.85 23.47
CA LEU A 339 18.25 41.29 22.07
C LEU A 339 17.16 42.31 21.69
N ARG A 340 15.95 42.17 22.21
CA ARG A 340 14.87 43.12 22.02
C ARG A 340 15.21 44.49 22.60
N GLU A 341 15.80 44.50 23.79
CA GLU A 341 16.27 45.70 24.46
C GLU A 341 17.41 46.38 23.68
N ALA A 342 18.42 45.61 23.28
CA ALA A 342 19.62 46.09 22.59
C ALA A 342 19.34 46.57 21.16
N THR A 343 18.40 45.97 20.42
CA THR A 343 18.19 46.21 18.98
C THR A 343 16.84 46.86 18.62
N GLY A 344 15.91 46.88 19.53
CA GLY A 344 14.51 47.35 19.29
C GLY A 344 13.70 46.40 18.41
N ARG A 345 14.23 45.28 17.92
CA ARG A 345 13.57 44.34 17.02
C ARG A 345 12.51 43.53 17.75
N LYS A 346 11.42 43.16 17.03
CA LYS A 346 10.30 42.36 17.56
C LYS A 346 9.75 41.42 16.48
N GLY A 347 9.02 40.39 16.92
CA GLY A 347 8.33 39.47 16.02
C GLY A 347 9.27 38.82 14.98
N ARG A 348 8.82 38.77 13.71
CA ARG A 348 9.56 38.07 12.64
C ARG A 348 10.97 38.62 12.45
N THR A 349 11.19 39.94 12.56
CA THR A 349 12.53 40.55 12.38
C THR A 349 13.53 40.22 13.49
N LEU A 350 13.05 39.78 14.66
CA LEU A 350 13.89 39.26 15.74
C LEU A 350 14.11 37.75 15.59
N PHE A 351 13.04 36.97 15.35
CA PHE A 351 13.10 35.51 15.47
C PHE A 351 13.58 34.82 14.20
N LEU A 352 13.25 35.30 13.00
CA LEU A 352 13.60 34.62 11.75
C LEU A 352 15.11 34.58 11.50
N PRO A 353 15.87 35.70 11.66
CA PRO A 353 17.33 35.67 11.50
C PRO A 353 18.02 34.70 12.48
N LEU A 354 17.54 34.66 13.72
CA LEU A 354 18.08 33.72 14.72
C LEU A 354 17.79 32.28 14.34
N ARG A 355 16.56 32.00 13.88
CA ARG A 355 16.18 30.65 13.45
C ARG A 355 17.04 30.17 12.27
N LEU A 356 17.14 30.98 11.22
CA LEU A 356 17.99 30.70 10.07
C LEU A 356 19.44 30.48 10.44
N ALA A 357 19.99 31.36 11.31
CA ALA A 357 21.37 31.21 11.77
C ALA A 357 21.60 29.94 12.59
N LEU A 358 20.64 29.49 13.40
CA LEU A 358 20.79 28.33 14.27
C LEU A 358 20.48 27.02 13.57
N THR A 359 19.51 26.99 12.64
CA THR A 359 18.97 25.76 12.05
C THR A 359 19.15 25.66 10.54
N GLY A 360 19.30 26.76 9.83
CA GLY A 360 19.23 26.83 8.37
C GLY A 360 17.80 26.81 7.82
N GLU A 361 16.78 26.68 8.68
CA GLU A 361 15.39 26.46 8.30
C GLU A 361 14.47 27.61 8.75
N GLU A 362 13.47 27.97 7.94
CA GLU A 362 12.50 28.99 8.29
C GLU A 362 11.42 28.48 9.29
N HIS A 363 11.14 27.19 9.23
CA HIS A 363 10.10 26.52 10.02
C HIS A 363 10.67 25.31 10.78
N GLY A 364 9.94 24.83 11.80
CA GLY A 364 10.33 23.62 12.53
C GLY A 364 10.10 23.75 14.04
N PRO A 365 10.73 22.88 14.85
CA PRO A 365 10.55 22.82 16.30
C PRO A 365 10.79 24.18 17.00
N GLU A 366 10.14 24.37 18.12
CA GLU A 366 10.33 25.60 18.91
C GLU A 366 11.77 25.78 19.35
N LEU A 367 12.36 26.94 19.06
CA LEU A 367 13.72 27.26 19.43
C LEU A 367 13.96 27.26 20.94
N LYS A 368 12.93 27.51 21.72
CA LYS A 368 12.98 27.40 23.19
C LYS A 368 13.46 26.02 23.65
N ALA A 369 12.94 24.97 23.03
CA ALA A 369 13.28 23.58 23.37
C ALA A 369 14.48 23.06 22.57
N LEU A 370 14.71 23.58 21.34
CA LEU A 370 15.77 23.13 20.46
C LEU A 370 17.15 23.71 20.83
N LEU A 371 17.21 24.97 21.28
CA LEU A 371 18.44 25.68 21.61
C LEU A 371 19.33 24.95 22.65
N PRO A 372 18.77 24.44 23.77
CA PRO A 372 19.56 23.66 24.74
C PRO A 372 20.14 22.36 24.17
N LEU A 373 19.49 21.77 23.15
CA LEU A 373 19.99 20.57 22.47
C LEU A 373 21.14 20.91 21.49
N ILE A 374 21.07 22.06 20.84
CA ILE A 374 22.15 22.56 19.97
C ILE A 374 23.43 22.84 20.80
N GLY A 375 23.27 23.45 21.97
CA GLY A 375 24.35 23.85 22.83
C GLY A 375 25.06 25.13 22.38
N ARG A 376 25.74 25.78 23.33
CA ARG A 376 26.35 27.13 23.16
C ARG A 376 27.43 27.16 22.09
N GLU A 377 28.30 26.19 22.07
CA GLU A 377 29.43 26.16 21.14
C GLU A 377 28.96 26.14 19.68
N ARG A 378 28.03 25.24 19.33
CA ARG A 378 27.45 25.14 17.97
C ARG A 378 26.64 26.38 17.61
N ALA A 379 25.84 26.90 18.55
CA ALA A 379 25.05 28.09 18.32
C ALA A 379 25.97 29.30 18.01
N LEU A 380 27.05 29.48 18.78
CA LEU A 380 28.04 30.55 18.54
C LEU A 380 28.74 30.43 17.19
N LEU A 381 29.17 29.21 16.83
CA LEU A 381 29.79 28.95 15.53
C LEU A 381 28.85 29.31 14.38
N ARG A 382 27.59 28.86 14.44
CA ARG A 382 26.60 29.09 13.39
C ARG A 382 26.23 30.56 13.26
N LEU A 383 26.09 31.29 14.37
CA LEU A 383 25.84 32.72 14.34
C LEU A 383 26.99 33.48 13.64
N ARG A 384 28.26 33.10 13.91
CA ARG A 384 29.44 33.69 13.26
C ARG A 384 29.43 33.44 11.74
N VAL A 385 29.17 32.17 11.33
CA VAL A 385 29.10 31.82 9.91
C VAL A 385 27.98 32.59 9.21
N SER A 386 26.80 32.67 9.83
CA SER A 386 25.66 33.41 9.27
C SER A 386 25.90 34.92 9.19
N ALA A 387 26.71 35.49 10.09
CA ALA A 387 27.11 36.88 10.07
C ALA A 387 28.24 37.17 9.06
N GLY A 388 28.70 36.19 8.29
CA GLY A 388 29.79 36.35 7.32
C GLY A 388 31.22 36.40 7.93
N ALA A 389 31.36 36.13 9.22
CA ALA A 389 32.67 35.99 9.86
C ALA A 389 33.27 34.61 9.48
N ARG A 390 34.40 34.61 8.80
CA ARG A 390 35.20 33.43 8.48
C ARG A 390 36.00 32.93 9.68
#